data_5247d32baf7b06054cd76c5021173766
#
_entry.id   5247d32baf7b06054cd76c5021173766
#
_cell.length_a   1.000
_cell.length_b   1.000
_cell.length_c   1.000
_cell.angle_alpha   90.00
_cell.angle_beta   90.00
_cell.angle_gamma   90.00
#
_symmetry.space_group_name_H-M   'P 1'
#
loop_
_entity.id
_entity.type
_entity.pdbx_description
1 polymer ?
#
loop_
_entity_poly.entity_id
_entity_poly.type
_entity_poly.pdbx_seq_one_letter_code
_entity_poly.pdbx_strand_id
1 'polypeptide(L)'
;ADGAVLAERMIASEVDDLIAYLQDFGEEISIVGLEAGTLAQWLTYGLRDAGYHTVVMEARHVKSALGAMRNKTDRNDARGIAQILRTGWYREVYVKSLESHYTRTLLASRKALLSKCINLENEVRGLLKVFGIKLRAGLGHGPFDEAAREPILQNEALAYALMPLLEVRLQLYQAYLELDRRVKRLANNDAVCLLLMTTPGVGAITALTFRAAVDDPRRFR
;
A
#
# COMPACT_ATOMS: atom_id res chain seq x y z
N ALA A 1 24.18 -0.59 28.47
CA ALA A 1 24.53 -1.87 27.80
C ALA A 1 25.84 -1.69 27.05
N ASP A 2 26.76 -2.65 27.18
CA ASP A 2 28.07 -2.66 26.54
C ASP A 2 28.06 -3.04 25.05
N GLY A 3 26.91 -3.47 24.55
CA GLY A 3 26.70 -3.88 23.18
C GLY A 3 26.95 -5.36 22.91
N ALA A 4 27.09 -6.17 23.96
CA ALA A 4 27.18 -7.61 23.81
C ALA A 4 25.89 -8.19 23.26
N VAL A 5 26.01 -9.20 22.39
CA VAL A 5 24.85 -9.96 21.87
C VAL A 5 24.50 -11.02 22.91
N LEU A 6 23.35 -10.91 23.55
CA LEU A 6 22.89 -11.85 24.56
C LEU A 6 22.22 -13.08 23.95
N ALA A 7 21.41 -12.89 22.89
CA ALA A 7 20.78 -13.98 22.19
C ALA A 7 20.56 -13.62 20.71
N GLU A 8 20.49 -14.65 19.88
CA GLU A 8 20.09 -14.55 18.47
C GLU A 8 19.26 -15.77 18.09
N ARG A 9 18.15 -15.54 17.48
CA ARG A 9 17.25 -16.60 17.01
C ARG A 9 16.55 -16.18 15.72
N MET A 10 16.34 -17.11 14.83
CA MET A 10 15.43 -16.96 13.71
C MET A 10 14.01 -17.27 14.20
N ILE A 11 13.10 -16.33 14.01
CA ILE A 11 11.70 -16.41 14.46
C ILE A 11 10.81 -16.11 13.26
N ALA A 12 9.64 -16.73 13.19
CA ALA A 12 8.65 -16.36 12.20
C ALA A 12 8.25 -14.89 12.37
N SER A 13 7.94 -14.22 11.25
CA SER A 13 7.49 -12.81 11.27
C SER A 13 6.02 -12.74 11.66
N GLU A 14 5.66 -13.38 12.78
CA GLU A 14 4.34 -13.43 13.38
C GLU A 14 4.37 -12.76 14.75
N VAL A 15 3.30 -12.01 15.09
CA VAL A 15 3.23 -11.24 16.34
C VAL A 15 3.35 -12.14 17.56
N ASP A 16 2.60 -13.26 17.57
CA ASP A 16 2.53 -14.17 18.70
C ASP A 16 3.88 -14.87 18.95
N ASP A 17 4.58 -15.26 17.87
CA ASP A 17 5.91 -15.89 17.96
C ASP A 17 6.96 -14.92 18.51
N LEU A 18 6.89 -13.66 18.09
CA LEU A 18 7.78 -12.60 18.59
C LEU A 18 7.50 -12.31 20.07
N ILE A 19 6.25 -12.20 20.47
CA ILE A 19 5.86 -11.97 21.86
C ILE A 19 6.30 -13.14 22.75
N ALA A 20 6.05 -14.37 22.32
CA ALA A 20 6.47 -15.56 23.07
C ALA A 20 8.00 -15.58 23.27
N TYR A 21 8.76 -15.28 22.23
CA TYR A 21 10.23 -15.21 22.35
C TYR A 21 10.68 -14.10 23.30
N LEU A 22 10.08 -12.90 23.23
CA LEU A 22 10.46 -11.78 24.10
C LEU A 22 10.10 -12.06 25.57
N GLN A 23 9.01 -12.77 25.82
CA GLN A 23 8.60 -13.19 27.17
C GLN A 23 9.53 -14.28 27.75
N ASP A 24 9.92 -15.25 26.91
CA ASP A 24 10.84 -16.34 27.31
C ASP A 24 12.27 -15.84 27.51
N PHE A 25 12.62 -14.66 27.03
CA PHE A 25 14.00 -14.15 27.12
C PHE A 25 14.46 -13.90 28.56
N GLY A 26 13.55 -13.68 29.50
CA GLY A 26 13.83 -13.56 30.93
C GLY A 26 14.49 -12.25 31.38
N GLU A 27 14.80 -11.34 30.47
CA GLU A 27 15.40 -10.03 30.72
C GLU A 27 14.38 -8.92 30.35
N GLU A 28 14.50 -7.77 31.00
CA GLU A 28 13.65 -6.61 30.67
C GLU A 28 14.01 -6.06 29.28
N ILE A 29 13.04 -6.03 28.38
CA ILE A 29 13.18 -5.47 27.04
C ILE A 29 12.85 -3.98 27.06
N SER A 30 13.87 -3.14 27.02
CA SER A 30 13.70 -1.69 27.04
C SER A 30 13.07 -1.15 25.77
N ILE A 31 13.42 -1.72 24.58
CA ILE A 31 12.95 -1.25 23.27
C ILE A 31 13.09 -2.33 22.21
N VAL A 32 12.10 -2.41 21.33
CA VAL A 32 12.12 -3.30 20.15
C VAL A 32 12.25 -2.43 18.89
N GLY A 33 13.24 -2.73 18.05
CA GLY A 33 13.48 -2.01 16.79
C GLY A 33 13.11 -2.83 15.57
N LEU A 34 12.36 -2.24 14.65
CA LEU A 34 12.01 -2.81 13.36
C LEU A 34 12.51 -1.90 12.23
N GLU A 35 13.02 -2.49 11.15
CA GLU A 35 13.22 -1.74 9.92
C GLU A 35 11.89 -1.52 9.21
N ALA A 36 11.69 -0.32 8.62
CA ALA A 36 10.50 0.00 7.84
C ALA A 36 10.36 -0.94 6.63
N GLY A 37 9.32 -1.74 6.65
CA GLY A 37 8.97 -2.73 5.62
C GLY A 37 7.47 -3.00 5.59
N THR A 38 7.05 -3.92 4.73
CA THR A 38 5.62 -4.22 4.52
C THR A 38 4.91 -4.75 5.77
N LEU A 39 5.61 -5.54 6.58
CA LEU A 39 5.08 -6.11 7.83
C LEU A 39 5.33 -5.23 9.06
N ALA A 40 6.23 -4.24 8.96
CA ALA A 40 6.65 -3.45 10.13
C ALA A 40 5.48 -2.79 10.86
N GLN A 41 4.47 -2.29 10.13
CA GLN A 41 3.29 -1.66 10.73
C GLN A 41 2.48 -2.66 11.56
N TRP A 42 2.18 -3.82 10.99
CA TRP A 42 1.41 -4.87 11.64
C TRP A 42 2.12 -5.43 12.88
N LEU A 43 3.40 -5.72 12.76
CA LEU A 43 4.23 -6.16 13.89
C LEU A 43 4.29 -5.10 14.99
N THR A 44 4.39 -3.81 14.60
CA THR A 44 4.42 -2.70 15.57
C THR A 44 3.11 -2.61 16.36
N TYR A 45 1.95 -2.77 15.71
CA TYR A 45 0.70 -2.75 16.43
C TYR A 45 0.62 -3.88 17.46
N GLY A 46 0.89 -5.12 17.04
CA GLY A 46 0.83 -6.26 17.94
C GLY A 46 1.82 -6.17 19.10
N LEU A 47 3.05 -5.73 18.85
CA LEU A 47 4.05 -5.56 19.90
C LEU A 47 3.69 -4.42 20.87
N ARG A 48 3.14 -3.31 20.38
CA ARG A 48 2.67 -2.21 21.24
C ARG A 48 1.45 -2.59 22.06
N ASP A 49 0.52 -3.34 21.49
CA ASP A 49 -0.66 -3.88 22.20
C ASP A 49 -0.23 -4.86 23.30
N ALA A 50 0.88 -5.59 23.12
CA ALA A 50 1.50 -6.44 24.14
C ALA A 50 2.35 -5.67 25.16
N GLY A 51 2.41 -4.33 25.07
CA GLY A 51 3.12 -3.47 26.02
C GLY A 51 4.59 -3.19 25.71
N TYR A 52 5.12 -3.65 24.56
CA TYR A 52 6.51 -3.38 24.19
C TYR A 52 6.67 -2.00 23.57
N HIS A 53 7.68 -1.25 24.05
CA HIS A 53 8.11 -0.03 23.39
C HIS A 53 8.75 -0.36 22.03
N THR A 54 8.02 -0.13 20.94
CA THR A 54 8.43 -0.52 19.58
C THR A 54 8.65 0.70 18.70
N VAL A 55 9.81 0.73 18.04
CA VAL A 55 10.25 1.79 17.12
C VAL A 55 10.47 1.23 15.73
N VAL A 56 9.97 1.93 14.72
CA VAL A 56 10.21 1.61 13.30
C VAL A 56 11.26 2.57 12.76
N MET A 57 12.36 2.04 12.24
CA MET A 57 13.47 2.83 11.71
C MET A 57 13.40 2.98 10.20
N GLU A 58 13.79 4.15 9.69
CA GLU A 58 13.81 4.43 8.25
C GLU A 58 14.79 3.48 7.53
N ALA A 59 14.28 2.68 6.57
CA ALA A 59 15.06 1.68 5.83
C ALA A 59 16.28 2.28 5.10
N ARG A 60 16.17 3.50 4.56
CA ARG A 60 17.30 4.16 3.89
C ARG A 60 18.43 4.49 4.88
N HIS A 61 18.07 4.92 6.07
CA HIS A 61 19.02 5.23 7.13
C HIS A 61 19.70 3.96 7.64
N VAL A 62 18.92 2.91 7.91
CA VAL A 62 19.44 1.58 8.29
C VAL A 62 20.40 1.06 7.20
N LYS A 63 19.97 1.07 5.93
CA LYS A 63 20.82 0.66 4.80
C LYS A 63 22.11 1.46 4.70
N SER A 64 22.07 2.78 4.90
CA SER A 64 23.26 3.61 4.88
C SER A 64 24.22 3.29 6.03
N ALA A 65 23.69 3.12 7.24
CA ALA A 65 24.49 2.77 8.42
C ALA A 65 25.14 1.38 8.30
N LEU A 66 24.44 0.42 7.71
CA LEU A 66 24.94 -0.94 7.50
C LEU A 66 25.72 -1.10 6.20
N GLY A 67 25.78 -0.09 5.33
CA GLY A 67 26.43 -0.16 4.04
C GLY A 67 27.94 -0.46 4.07
N ALA A 68 28.60 -0.23 5.19
CA ALA A 68 30.00 -0.58 5.42
C ALA A 68 30.21 -2.07 5.77
N MET A 69 29.15 -2.82 6.06
CA MET A 69 29.25 -4.25 6.37
C MET A 69 29.49 -5.06 5.10
N ARG A 70 30.58 -5.84 5.06
CA ARG A 70 31.02 -6.61 3.88
C ARG A 70 30.08 -7.77 3.51
N ASN A 71 29.42 -8.37 4.49
CA ASN A 71 28.56 -9.54 4.30
C ASN A 71 27.13 -9.21 4.72
N LYS A 72 26.25 -9.11 3.73
CA LYS A 72 24.83 -8.93 3.97
C LYS A 72 24.17 -10.28 4.23
N THR A 73 23.70 -10.47 5.46
CA THR A 73 22.87 -11.60 5.89
C THR A 73 21.83 -11.08 6.86
N ASP A 74 20.68 -11.73 6.96
CA ASP A 74 19.60 -11.35 7.89
C ASP A 74 20.13 -11.27 9.33
N ARG A 75 21.05 -12.13 9.71
CA ARG A 75 21.71 -12.12 11.01
C ARG A 75 22.53 -10.85 11.23
N ASN A 76 23.33 -10.45 10.26
CA ASN A 76 24.14 -9.25 10.36
C ASN A 76 23.28 -7.98 10.31
N ASP A 77 22.21 -8.01 9.52
CA ASP A 77 21.24 -6.91 9.46
C ASP A 77 20.55 -6.74 10.82
N ALA A 78 20.11 -7.84 11.47
CA ALA A 78 19.51 -7.80 12.81
C ALA A 78 20.47 -7.26 13.88
N ARG A 79 21.74 -7.73 13.88
CA ARG A 79 22.78 -7.19 14.77
C ARG A 79 23.02 -5.70 14.55
N GLY A 80 23.11 -5.30 13.30
CA GLY A 80 23.29 -3.90 12.94
C GLY A 80 22.11 -3.02 13.37
N ILE A 81 20.89 -3.49 13.18
CA ILE A 81 19.67 -2.84 13.67
C ILE A 81 19.72 -2.66 15.20
N ALA A 82 20.09 -3.71 15.93
CA ALA A 82 20.21 -3.64 17.38
C ALA A 82 21.27 -2.63 17.84
N GLN A 83 22.42 -2.53 17.15
CA GLN A 83 23.46 -1.53 17.44
C GLN A 83 23.00 -0.10 17.13
N ILE A 84 22.32 0.12 16.01
CA ILE A 84 21.75 1.41 15.65
C ILE A 84 20.73 1.84 16.71
N LEU A 85 19.87 0.91 17.12
CA LEU A 85 18.86 1.14 18.16
C LEU A 85 19.51 1.50 19.50
N ARG A 86 20.53 0.74 19.93
CA ARG A 86 21.27 0.98 21.17
C ARG A 86 21.95 2.33 21.22
N THR A 87 22.52 2.79 20.11
CA THR A 87 23.21 4.08 20.03
C THR A 87 22.27 5.27 19.88
N GLY A 88 20.99 5.03 19.59
CA GLY A 88 20.01 6.08 19.28
C GLY A 88 20.24 6.76 17.92
N TRP A 89 21.16 6.24 17.10
CA TRP A 89 21.50 6.84 15.81
C TRP A 89 20.62 6.30 14.69
N TYR A 90 19.32 6.59 14.79
CA TYR A 90 18.32 6.23 13.79
C TYR A 90 17.29 7.35 13.59
N ARG A 91 16.59 7.27 12.48
CA ARG A 91 15.44 8.11 12.21
C ARG A 91 14.18 7.27 12.34
N GLU A 92 13.34 7.64 13.29
CA GLU A 92 12.06 6.97 13.49
C GLU A 92 11.08 7.30 12.38
N VAL A 93 10.37 6.28 11.90
CA VAL A 93 9.26 6.41 10.97
C VAL A 93 7.96 6.43 11.77
N TYR A 94 7.15 7.43 11.51
CA TYR A 94 5.82 7.51 12.08
C TYR A 94 4.95 6.32 11.66
N VAL A 95 4.47 5.58 12.63
CA VAL A 95 3.54 4.46 12.44
C VAL A 95 2.13 5.04 12.37
N LYS A 96 1.52 4.99 11.18
CA LYS A 96 0.19 5.55 10.93
C LYS A 96 -0.89 4.77 11.69
N SER A 97 -2.04 5.39 11.89
CA SER A 97 -3.21 4.72 12.43
C SER A 97 -3.71 3.60 11.50
N LEU A 98 -4.34 2.61 12.08
CA LEU A 98 -4.96 1.51 11.32
C LEU A 98 -6.06 2.03 10.39
N GLU A 99 -6.81 3.05 10.82
CA GLU A 99 -7.82 3.73 10.00
C GLU A 99 -7.22 4.36 8.74
N SER A 100 -6.07 5.04 8.87
CA SER A 100 -5.33 5.58 7.72
C SER A 100 -4.86 4.47 6.78
N HIS A 101 -4.46 3.31 7.29
CA HIS A 101 -4.10 2.17 6.45
C HIS A 101 -5.30 1.58 5.70
N TYR A 102 -6.46 1.45 6.33
CA TYR A 102 -7.70 1.03 5.64
C TYR A 102 -8.07 1.99 4.53
N THR A 103 -8.02 3.29 4.80
CA THR A 103 -8.30 4.32 3.80
C THR A 103 -7.31 4.26 2.62
N ARG A 104 -6.02 4.10 2.89
CA ARG A 104 -4.98 3.95 1.86
C ARG A 104 -5.17 2.68 1.03
N THR A 105 -5.56 1.57 1.66
CA THR A 105 -5.86 0.31 0.97
C THR A 105 -7.05 0.48 0.03
N LEU A 106 -8.12 1.14 0.49
CA LEU A 106 -9.28 1.43 -0.34
C LEU A 106 -8.92 2.30 -1.57
N LEU A 107 -8.13 3.36 -1.36
CA LEU A 107 -7.64 4.23 -2.44
C LEU A 107 -6.74 3.49 -3.42
N ALA A 108 -5.84 2.64 -2.93
CA ALA A 108 -4.95 1.82 -3.74
C ALA A 108 -5.73 0.79 -4.58
N SER A 109 -6.70 0.10 -3.98
CA SER A 109 -7.56 -0.87 -4.66
C SER A 109 -8.38 -0.20 -5.76
N ARG A 110 -9.00 0.97 -5.46
CA ARG A 110 -9.70 1.77 -6.47
C ARG A 110 -8.80 2.13 -7.66
N LYS A 111 -7.58 2.61 -7.38
CA LYS A 111 -6.59 2.96 -8.42
C LYS A 111 -6.18 1.73 -9.24
N ALA A 112 -5.97 0.61 -8.60
CA ALA A 112 -5.59 -0.65 -9.26
C ALA A 112 -6.67 -1.13 -10.22
N LEU A 113 -7.95 -1.10 -9.81
CA LEU A 113 -9.08 -1.48 -10.67
C LEU A 113 -9.17 -0.58 -11.90
N LEU A 114 -9.08 0.74 -11.73
CA LEU A 114 -9.11 1.68 -12.86
C LEU A 114 -7.93 1.46 -13.82
N SER A 115 -6.73 1.26 -13.29
CA SER A 115 -5.53 1.00 -14.11
C SER A 115 -5.68 -0.27 -14.94
N LYS A 116 -6.18 -1.36 -14.34
CA LYS A 116 -6.43 -2.62 -15.07
C LYS A 116 -7.52 -2.46 -16.13
N CYS A 117 -8.58 -1.71 -15.83
CA CYS A 117 -9.62 -1.39 -16.79
C CYS A 117 -9.05 -0.64 -18.01
N ILE A 118 -8.23 0.41 -17.79
CA ILE A 118 -7.55 1.16 -18.86
C ILE A 118 -6.62 0.25 -19.66
N ASN A 119 -5.88 -0.63 -19.02
CA ASN A 119 -4.98 -1.55 -19.70
C ASN A 119 -5.75 -2.49 -20.65
N LEU A 120 -6.88 -3.06 -20.20
CA LEU A 120 -7.73 -3.88 -21.06
C LEU A 120 -8.36 -3.09 -22.21
N GLU A 121 -8.79 -1.84 -21.97
CA GLU A 121 -9.30 -0.97 -23.03
C GLU A 121 -8.24 -0.70 -24.12
N ASN A 122 -6.99 -0.47 -23.71
CA ASN A 122 -5.89 -0.28 -24.64
C ASN A 122 -5.53 -1.55 -25.40
N GLU A 123 -5.57 -2.71 -24.74
CA GLU A 123 -5.34 -4.01 -25.36
C GLU A 123 -6.40 -4.30 -26.42
N VAL A 124 -7.68 -4.20 -26.07
CA VAL A 124 -8.79 -4.37 -27.01
C VAL A 124 -8.66 -3.42 -28.21
N ARG A 125 -8.34 -2.14 -27.97
CA ARG A 125 -8.11 -1.18 -29.07
C ARG A 125 -6.95 -1.60 -29.97
N GLY A 126 -5.86 -2.13 -29.38
CA GLY A 126 -4.69 -2.60 -30.11
C GLY A 126 -5.05 -3.78 -31.02
N LEU A 127 -5.72 -4.79 -30.46
CA LEU A 127 -6.13 -5.99 -31.19
C LEU A 127 -7.11 -5.70 -32.33
N LEU A 128 -8.08 -4.81 -32.11
CA LEU A 128 -9.06 -4.41 -33.15
C LEU A 128 -8.42 -3.68 -34.32
N LYS A 129 -7.32 -2.93 -34.09
CA LYS A 129 -6.63 -2.20 -35.17
C LYS A 129 -6.05 -3.11 -36.25
N VAL A 130 -5.64 -4.32 -35.89
CA VAL A 130 -5.15 -5.32 -36.88
C VAL A 130 -6.20 -5.61 -37.94
N PHE A 131 -7.48 -5.50 -37.60
CA PHE A 131 -8.61 -5.72 -38.48
C PHE A 131 -9.19 -4.42 -39.06
N GLY A 132 -8.48 -3.30 -38.93
CA GLY A 132 -8.93 -1.99 -39.41
C GLY A 132 -10.05 -1.34 -38.58
N ILE A 133 -10.43 -1.96 -37.48
CA ILE A 133 -11.49 -1.46 -36.58
C ILE A 133 -10.88 -0.43 -35.63
N LYS A 134 -11.37 0.81 -35.71
CA LYS A 134 -10.89 1.95 -34.92
C LYS A 134 -11.99 2.48 -34.01
N LEU A 135 -11.88 2.24 -32.72
CA LEU A 135 -12.78 2.85 -31.73
C LEU A 135 -12.48 4.34 -31.58
N ARG A 136 -13.52 5.16 -31.45
CA ARG A 136 -13.41 6.62 -31.28
C ARG A 136 -12.35 7.00 -30.24
N ALA A 137 -11.55 8.02 -30.55
CA ALA A 137 -10.63 8.64 -29.60
C ALA A 137 -11.43 9.39 -28.51
N GLY A 138 -10.89 9.44 -27.29
CA GLY A 138 -11.53 10.11 -26.16
C GLY A 138 -12.83 9.45 -25.64
N LEU A 139 -13.08 8.21 -26.04
CA LEU A 139 -14.19 7.41 -25.52
C LEU A 139 -13.98 7.19 -24.01
N GLY A 140 -14.97 7.60 -23.21
CA GLY A 140 -14.95 7.39 -21.76
C GLY A 140 -15.11 5.91 -21.38
N HIS A 141 -14.78 5.59 -20.14
CA HIS A 141 -14.84 4.20 -19.65
C HIS A 141 -16.27 3.62 -19.67
N GLY A 142 -17.31 4.46 -19.41
CA GLY A 142 -18.70 4.00 -19.42
C GLY A 142 -19.13 3.43 -20.77
N PRO A 143 -19.06 4.20 -21.85
CA PRO A 143 -19.52 3.78 -23.19
C PRO A 143 -18.55 2.86 -23.92
N PHE A 144 -17.38 2.54 -23.35
CA PHE A 144 -16.37 1.73 -24.03
C PHE A 144 -16.86 0.33 -24.40
N ASP A 145 -17.53 -0.33 -23.47
CA ASP A 145 -18.00 -1.71 -23.65
C ASP A 145 -19.00 -1.83 -24.83
N GLU A 146 -19.96 -0.93 -24.86
CA GLU A 146 -20.96 -0.88 -25.96
C GLU A 146 -20.30 -0.59 -27.30
N ALA A 147 -19.43 0.42 -27.37
CA ALA A 147 -18.72 0.81 -28.57
C ALA A 147 -17.76 -0.25 -29.12
N ALA A 148 -17.18 -1.09 -28.25
CA ALA A 148 -16.30 -2.17 -28.66
C ALA A 148 -17.08 -3.44 -29.02
N ARG A 149 -18.19 -3.72 -28.37
CA ARG A 149 -18.99 -4.93 -28.52
C ARG A 149 -19.59 -5.05 -29.92
N GLU A 150 -20.15 -3.98 -30.43
CA GLU A 150 -20.81 -3.98 -31.74
C GLU A 150 -19.91 -4.49 -32.87
N PRO A 151 -18.72 -3.88 -33.14
CA PRO A 151 -17.84 -4.36 -34.20
C PRO A 151 -17.23 -5.73 -33.95
N ILE A 152 -17.05 -6.14 -32.68
CA ILE A 152 -16.54 -7.46 -32.30
C ILE A 152 -17.54 -8.55 -32.67
N LEU A 153 -18.82 -8.34 -32.41
CA LEU A 153 -19.88 -9.33 -32.69
C LEU A 153 -20.16 -9.54 -34.17
N GLN A 154 -19.70 -8.63 -35.05
CA GLN A 154 -19.81 -8.81 -36.50
C GLN A 154 -18.88 -9.90 -37.05
N ASN A 155 -17.92 -10.40 -36.26
CA ASN A 155 -17.00 -11.44 -36.65
C ASN A 155 -16.88 -12.50 -35.54
N GLU A 156 -17.27 -13.74 -35.85
CA GLU A 156 -17.30 -14.83 -34.88
C GLU A 156 -15.93 -15.11 -34.22
N ALA A 157 -14.84 -15.08 -35.01
CA ALA A 157 -13.51 -15.31 -34.51
C ALA A 157 -13.05 -14.18 -33.55
N LEU A 158 -13.39 -12.91 -33.86
CA LEU A 158 -13.14 -11.78 -32.96
C LEU A 158 -14.01 -11.87 -31.72
N ALA A 159 -15.28 -12.26 -31.86
CA ALA A 159 -16.17 -12.43 -30.72
C ALA A 159 -15.63 -13.50 -29.77
N TYR A 160 -15.23 -14.66 -30.27
CA TYR A 160 -14.64 -15.71 -29.45
C TYR A 160 -13.40 -15.25 -28.69
N ALA A 161 -12.52 -14.46 -29.32
CA ALA A 161 -11.26 -14.01 -28.73
C ALA A 161 -11.42 -12.82 -27.78
N LEU A 162 -12.27 -11.84 -28.11
CA LEU A 162 -12.29 -10.54 -27.43
C LEU A 162 -13.45 -10.34 -26.45
N MET A 163 -14.56 -11.09 -26.60
CA MET A 163 -15.68 -10.98 -25.65
C MET A 163 -15.28 -11.30 -24.22
N PRO A 164 -14.45 -12.32 -23.92
CA PRO A 164 -13.98 -12.56 -22.55
C PRO A 164 -13.22 -11.37 -21.94
N LEU A 165 -12.44 -10.65 -22.76
CA LEU A 165 -11.73 -9.43 -22.29
C LEU A 165 -12.70 -8.30 -21.95
N LEU A 166 -13.75 -8.10 -22.75
CA LEU A 166 -14.79 -7.11 -22.48
C LEU A 166 -15.59 -7.46 -21.22
N GLU A 167 -15.91 -8.72 -21.00
CA GLU A 167 -16.64 -9.14 -19.80
C GLU A 167 -15.83 -8.89 -18.52
N VAL A 168 -14.56 -9.29 -18.51
CA VAL A 168 -13.65 -9.00 -17.38
C VAL A 168 -13.49 -7.49 -17.18
N ARG A 169 -13.34 -6.74 -18.26
CA ARG A 169 -13.25 -5.28 -18.22
C ARG A 169 -14.50 -4.65 -17.59
N LEU A 170 -15.67 -5.12 -17.97
CA LEU A 170 -16.95 -4.62 -17.43
C LEU A 170 -17.04 -4.87 -15.92
N GLN A 171 -16.68 -6.06 -15.45
CA GLN A 171 -16.64 -6.39 -14.03
C GLN A 171 -15.66 -5.50 -13.26
N LEU A 172 -14.46 -5.27 -13.80
CA LEU A 172 -13.47 -4.36 -13.20
C LEU A 172 -14.00 -2.93 -13.10
N TYR A 173 -14.69 -2.44 -14.12
CA TYR A 173 -15.26 -1.10 -14.13
C TYR A 173 -16.41 -0.96 -13.12
N GLN A 174 -17.27 -1.95 -12.99
CA GLN A 174 -18.34 -1.96 -11.99
C GLN A 174 -17.76 -1.96 -10.56
N ALA A 175 -16.76 -2.80 -10.29
CA ALA A 175 -16.06 -2.81 -9.01
C ALA A 175 -15.36 -1.46 -8.72
N TYR A 176 -14.74 -0.85 -9.73
CA TYR A 176 -14.17 0.48 -9.62
C TYR A 176 -15.21 1.54 -9.23
N LEU A 177 -16.38 1.55 -9.88
CA LEU A 177 -17.46 2.50 -9.59
C LEU A 177 -17.98 2.35 -8.17
N GLU A 178 -18.02 1.13 -7.64
CA GLU A 178 -18.44 0.88 -6.26
C GLU A 178 -17.41 1.47 -5.27
N LEU A 179 -16.12 1.18 -5.45
CA LEU A 179 -15.08 1.76 -4.60
C LEU A 179 -15.00 3.29 -4.75
N ASP A 180 -15.20 3.83 -5.94
CA ASP A 180 -15.21 5.27 -6.19
C ASP A 180 -16.33 5.97 -5.42
N ARG A 181 -17.54 5.39 -5.43
CA ARG A 181 -18.68 5.87 -4.62
C ARG A 181 -18.39 5.79 -3.13
N ARG A 182 -17.75 4.72 -2.66
CA ARG A 182 -17.37 4.57 -1.25
C ARG A 182 -16.35 5.61 -0.82
N VAL A 183 -15.30 5.84 -1.61
CA VAL A 183 -14.27 6.87 -1.36
C VAL A 183 -14.91 8.26 -1.28
N LYS A 184 -15.79 8.60 -2.24
CA LYS A 184 -16.50 9.88 -2.24
C LYS A 184 -17.38 10.06 -1.00
N ARG A 185 -18.08 9.02 -0.56
CA ARG A 185 -18.88 9.06 0.68
C ARG A 185 -18.02 9.28 1.91
N LEU A 186 -16.88 8.59 2.03
CA LEU A 186 -15.95 8.79 3.14
C LEU A 186 -15.43 10.22 3.19
N ALA A 187 -15.00 10.77 2.05
CA ALA A 187 -14.51 12.14 1.99
C ALA A 187 -15.61 13.17 2.36
N ASN A 188 -16.84 12.96 1.90
CA ASN A 188 -17.96 13.86 2.17
C ASN A 188 -18.47 13.79 3.63
N ASN A 189 -18.12 12.74 4.36
CA ASN A 189 -18.46 12.58 5.78
C ASN A 189 -17.31 12.93 6.73
N ASP A 190 -16.14 13.33 6.21
CA ASP A 190 -14.98 13.72 7.00
C ASP A 190 -14.82 15.25 6.99
N ALA A 191 -14.88 15.88 8.15
CA ALA A 191 -14.81 17.35 8.29
C ALA A 191 -13.49 17.92 7.75
N VAL A 192 -12.37 17.21 7.89
CA VAL A 192 -11.07 17.65 7.35
C VAL A 192 -11.07 17.57 5.83
N CYS A 193 -11.64 16.51 5.25
CA CYS A 193 -11.79 16.40 3.81
C CYS A 193 -12.70 17.49 3.24
N LEU A 194 -13.81 17.82 3.91
CA LEU A 194 -14.69 18.91 3.52
C LEU A 194 -13.95 20.26 3.51
N LEU A 195 -13.16 20.53 4.55
CA LEU A 195 -12.32 21.74 4.60
C LEU A 195 -11.29 21.77 3.46
N LEU A 196 -10.59 20.65 3.19
CA LEU A 196 -9.64 20.57 2.09
C LEU A 196 -10.28 20.79 0.72
N MET A 197 -11.50 20.29 0.53
CA MET A 197 -12.26 20.43 -0.72
C MET A 197 -12.76 21.87 -0.98
N THR A 198 -12.68 22.79 -0.03
CA THR A 198 -12.91 24.22 -0.30
C THR A 198 -11.83 24.84 -1.17
N THR A 199 -10.65 24.20 -1.25
CA THR A 199 -9.54 24.64 -2.09
C THR A 199 -9.81 24.28 -3.56
N PRO A 200 -9.75 25.25 -4.51
CA PRO A 200 -9.95 24.96 -5.93
C PRO A 200 -9.03 23.84 -6.44
N GLY A 201 -9.60 22.87 -7.17
CA GLY A 201 -8.87 21.72 -7.70
C GLY A 201 -8.70 20.54 -6.73
N VAL A 202 -9.08 20.67 -5.47
CA VAL A 202 -9.05 19.58 -4.49
C VAL A 202 -10.41 18.87 -4.47
N GLY A 203 -10.48 17.70 -5.08
CA GLY A 203 -11.66 16.83 -5.03
C GLY A 203 -11.56 15.77 -3.92
N ALA A 204 -12.63 14.99 -3.75
CA ALA A 204 -12.78 13.97 -2.71
C ALA A 204 -11.59 12.97 -2.65
N ILE A 205 -11.09 12.52 -3.81
CA ILE A 205 -9.98 11.59 -3.88
C ILE A 205 -8.69 12.23 -3.34
N THR A 206 -8.39 13.46 -3.76
CA THR A 206 -7.21 14.21 -3.32
C THR A 206 -7.28 14.50 -1.83
N ALA A 207 -8.42 14.99 -1.35
CA ALA A 207 -8.65 15.31 0.07
C ALA A 207 -8.44 14.07 0.96
N LEU A 208 -9.09 12.95 0.61
CA LEU A 208 -8.98 11.71 1.39
C LEU A 208 -7.58 11.11 1.32
N THR A 209 -6.91 11.21 0.15
CA THR A 209 -5.51 10.77 0.00
C THR A 209 -4.59 11.58 0.90
N PHE A 210 -4.75 12.90 0.91
CA PHE A 210 -3.97 13.78 1.78
C PHE A 210 -4.24 13.50 3.26
N ARG A 211 -5.51 13.38 3.66
CA ARG A 211 -5.93 13.04 5.03
C ARG A 211 -5.27 11.75 5.52
N ALA A 212 -5.32 10.67 4.70
CA ALA A 212 -4.68 9.39 5.02
C ALA A 212 -3.14 9.42 4.93
N ALA A 213 -2.56 10.33 4.15
CA ALA A 213 -1.11 10.49 4.09
C ALA A 213 -0.56 11.24 5.30
N VAL A 214 -1.26 12.27 5.76
CA VAL A 214 -0.89 13.05 6.94
C VAL A 214 -1.18 12.27 8.21
N ASP A 215 -2.35 11.67 8.33
CA ASP A 215 -2.87 10.96 9.51
C ASP A 215 -3.04 11.90 10.71
N ASP A 216 -2.01 12.11 11.51
CA ASP A 216 -1.98 13.11 12.58
C ASP A 216 -1.18 14.35 12.17
N PRO A 217 -1.82 15.52 11.96
CA PRO A 217 -1.14 16.74 11.59
C PRO A 217 -0.24 17.30 12.70
N ARG A 218 -0.47 16.95 13.98
CA ARG A 218 0.31 17.44 15.13
C ARG A 218 1.75 16.94 15.13
N ARG A 219 2.06 15.90 14.36
CA ARG A 219 3.43 15.37 14.18
C ARG A 219 4.34 16.26 13.32
N PHE A 220 3.77 17.23 12.62
CA PHE A 220 4.54 18.21 11.86
C PHE A 220 4.70 19.46 12.72
N ARG A 221 5.93 19.84 12.99
CA ARG A 221 6.31 21.05 13.71
C ARG A 221 6.87 22.06 12.74
#